data_9c08afd8ca88e1b2554356d786b5ce1f
#
_entry.id   9c08afd8ca88e1b2554356d786b5ce1f
#
_cell.length_a   1.000
_cell.length_b   1.000
_cell.length_c   1.000
_cell.angle_alpha   90.00
_cell.angle_beta   90.00
_cell.angle_gamma   90.00
#
_symmetry.space_group_name_H-M   'P 1'
#
loop_
_entity.id
_entity.type
_entity.pdbx_description
1 polymer ?
#
loop_
_entity_poly.entity_id
_entity_poly.type
_entity_poly.pdbx_seq_one_letter_code
_entity_poly.pdbx_strand_id
1 'polypeptide(L)'
;MTGRLFDKIWDRHLVASPPGEPALLYIDLHLIHEVTSPQAFEGIELAGRKIRRPDLTLATMDHDVPTIGLDKPIADPLAAEQIARLRRNCAEHGVTLHALGSIDQGIVHVIGPQLGLTQPGMTVVCGDSHTSTHGAFGALAFGIGTSEVEHVLATQTLRQVKPAAMAVTVDGELGPELTAKDLVLGIIRALGTGGGVGSVIEYRGPAVRALSMQGRMTVCNMSIEGGARAGMIAPDDTTFAWLEGRPHSPQGKLWEQALDDWRSLVTDEAAEFDREIHIDASALRPAVTWGTNPAQSVTIDDAVPDPASMSTPALQQAAERALTYMNLTPGTAIRDITVDAVFIGSCTNGRLEDLRAAAEVVRGRKISPGVRALVVPGSARVKAEAEAEGLDRYFTDAGFEWRSAGCSMCLGMNGDILAPGERSASTSNRNFEGRQGPGGRTHLVSPAVAAATAVAGHFTLPGDL
;
A
#
# COMPACT_ATOMS: atom_id res chain seq x y z
N MET A 1 -18.40 26.92 9.87
CA MET A 1 -18.66 25.46 10.02
C MET A 1 -17.34 24.81 10.37
N THR A 2 -17.29 24.11 11.47
CA THR A 2 -16.13 23.28 11.84
C THR A 2 -16.08 22.10 10.87
N GLY A 3 -14.95 21.94 10.17
CA GLY A 3 -14.77 20.94 9.11
C GLY A 3 -13.67 19.95 9.41
N ARG A 4 -13.92 18.66 9.14
CA ARG A 4 -12.91 17.61 9.11
C ARG A 4 -12.10 17.73 7.82
N LEU A 5 -10.86 17.25 7.81
CA LEU A 5 -10.03 17.17 6.60
C LEU A 5 -10.81 16.57 5.41
N PHE A 6 -11.47 15.43 5.64
CA PHE A 6 -12.30 14.76 4.64
C PHE A 6 -13.40 15.68 4.07
N ASP A 7 -14.17 16.38 4.93
CA ASP A 7 -15.25 17.25 4.50
C ASP A 7 -14.74 18.45 3.70
N LYS A 8 -13.64 19.06 4.11
CA LYS A 8 -13.02 20.18 3.42
C LYS A 8 -12.64 19.81 1.99
N ILE A 9 -12.08 18.60 1.79
CA ILE A 9 -11.72 18.14 0.46
C ILE A 9 -12.95 17.74 -0.34
N TRP A 10 -13.88 16.99 0.26
CA TRP A 10 -15.13 16.59 -0.39
C TRP A 10 -15.90 17.80 -0.95
N ASP A 11 -16.09 18.82 -0.11
CA ASP A 11 -16.88 19.98 -0.48
C ASP A 11 -16.21 20.83 -1.58
N ARG A 12 -14.86 20.89 -1.59
CA ARG A 12 -14.10 21.56 -2.66
C ARG A 12 -14.24 20.89 -4.03
N HIS A 13 -14.48 19.58 -4.06
CA HIS A 13 -14.57 18.79 -5.30
C HIS A 13 -16.00 18.46 -5.72
N LEU A 14 -16.98 18.94 -4.97
CA LEU A 14 -18.38 18.68 -5.24
C LEU A 14 -18.85 19.43 -6.49
N VAL A 15 -19.11 18.70 -7.58
CA VAL A 15 -19.65 19.23 -8.83
C VAL A 15 -21.17 19.33 -8.77
N ALA A 16 -21.82 18.28 -8.23
CA ALA A 16 -23.27 18.23 -8.06
C ALA A 16 -23.64 17.25 -6.92
N SER A 17 -24.73 17.55 -6.22
CA SER A 17 -25.29 16.69 -5.18
C SER A 17 -26.81 16.66 -5.28
N PRO A 18 -27.38 15.91 -6.26
CA PRO A 18 -28.82 15.80 -6.41
C PRO A 18 -29.46 15.12 -5.18
N PRO A 19 -30.59 15.55 -4.71
CA PRO A 19 -31.27 14.92 -3.58
C PRO A 19 -31.56 13.44 -3.83
N GLY A 20 -31.10 12.57 -2.91
CA GLY A 20 -31.31 11.12 -2.97
C GLY A 20 -30.44 10.36 -3.97
N GLU A 21 -29.48 11.03 -4.63
CA GLU A 21 -28.51 10.42 -5.53
C GLU A 21 -27.08 10.56 -5.00
N PRO A 22 -26.15 9.71 -5.47
CA PRO A 22 -24.72 9.91 -5.19
C PRO A 22 -24.23 11.27 -5.69
N ALA A 23 -23.35 11.90 -4.91
CA ALA A 23 -22.69 13.13 -5.29
C ALA A 23 -21.74 12.91 -6.48
N LEU A 24 -21.59 13.92 -7.34
CA LEU A 24 -20.62 13.93 -8.42
C LEU A 24 -19.39 14.73 -7.97
N LEU A 25 -18.24 14.08 -7.90
CA LEU A 25 -16.97 14.69 -7.52
C LEU A 25 -16.07 14.91 -8.73
N TYR A 26 -15.36 16.02 -8.77
CA TYR A 26 -14.25 16.23 -9.69
C TYR A 26 -13.02 15.43 -9.21
N ILE A 27 -12.22 14.88 -10.14
CA ILE A 27 -11.02 14.09 -9.87
C ILE A 27 -9.79 14.87 -10.36
N ASP A 28 -8.86 15.20 -9.44
CA ASP A 28 -7.66 15.95 -9.77
C ASP A 28 -6.59 15.08 -10.44
N LEU A 29 -6.44 13.84 -9.99
CA LEU A 29 -5.44 12.92 -10.52
C LEU A 29 -6.03 11.54 -10.74
N HIS A 30 -5.91 11.05 -11.98
CA HIS A 30 -6.27 9.69 -12.35
C HIS A 30 -5.01 8.88 -12.65
N LEU A 31 -4.72 7.90 -11.81
CA LEU A 31 -3.61 6.98 -12.01
C LEU A 31 -4.13 5.69 -12.64
N ILE A 32 -3.41 5.16 -13.63
CA ILE A 32 -3.80 3.94 -14.34
C ILE A 32 -2.60 3.01 -14.54
N HIS A 33 -2.88 1.73 -14.69
CA HIS A 33 -1.90 0.70 -14.97
C HIS A 33 -2.46 -0.37 -15.93
N GLU A 34 -1.65 -1.35 -16.33
CA GLU A 34 -1.95 -2.30 -17.39
C GLU A 34 -3.12 -3.25 -17.07
N VAL A 35 -3.43 -3.52 -15.80
CA VAL A 35 -4.42 -4.56 -15.43
C VAL A 35 -5.86 -4.06 -15.57
N THR A 36 -6.17 -2.84 -15.11
CA THR A 36 -7.56 -2.34 -15.03
C THR A 36 -7.92 -1.34 -16.12
N SER A 37 -6.96 -0.89 -16.93
CA SER A 37 -7.20 0.11 -17.97
C SER A 37 -7.62 -0.44 -19.34
N PRO A 38 -7.30 -1.67 -19.77
CA PRO A 38 -7.60 -2.12 -21.16
C PRO A 38 -9.06 -2.00 -21.55
N GLN A 39 -9.99 -2.52 -20.72
CA GLN A 39 -11.42 -2.47 -20.98
C GLN A 39 -11.98 -1.03 -20.88
N ALA A 40 -11.39 -0.19 -20.01
CA ALA A 40 -11.79 1.20 -19.89
C ALA A 40 -11.47 2.00 -21.16
N PHE A 41 -10.30 1.81 -21.76
CA PHE A 41 -9.94 2.40 -23.04
C PHE A 41 -10.83 1.88 -24.19
N GLU A 42 -11.09 0.57 -24.21
CA GLU A 42 -12.00 -0.02 -25.20
C GLU A 42 -13.41 0.59 -25.12
N GLY A 43 -13.93 0.81 -23.90
CA GLY A 43 -15.23 1.50 -23.71
C GLY A 43 -15.21 2.93 -24.25
N ILE A 44 -14.12 3.67 -24.03
CA ILE A 44 -13.93 5.04 -24.58
C ILE A 44 -13.97 4.99 -26.13
N GLU A 45 -13.25 4.07 -26.75
CA GLU A 45 -13.18 3.90 -28.21
C GLU A 45 -14.54 3.52 -28.81
N LEU A 46 -15.19 2.48 -28.26
CA LEU A 46 -16.51 2.02 -28.69
C LEU A 46 -17.59 3.11 -28.59
N ALA A 47 -17.50 3.94 -27.59
CA ALA A 47 -18.40 5.08 -27.41
C ALA A 47 -18.05 6.30 -28.29
N GLY A 48 -16.95 6.24 -29.07
CA GLY A 48 -16.47 7.38 -29.87
C GLY A 48 -16.05 8.59 -29.03
N ARG A 49 -15.64 8.37 -27.78
CA ARG A 49 -15.26 9.42 -26.83
C ARG A 49 -13.76 9.66 -26.86
N LYS A 50 -13.35 10.81 -26.31
CA LYS A 50 -11.95 11.13 -26.04
C LYS A 50 -11.75 11.20 -24.55
N ILE A 51 -10.51 10.97 -24.11
CA ILE A 51 -10.11 11.23 -22.71
C ILE A 51 -10.24 12.72 -22.45
N ARG A 52 -10.92 13.05 -21.36
CA ARG A 52 -11.26 14.43 -20.99
C ARG A 52 -10.05 15.24 -20.59
N ARG A 53 -9.17 14.65 -19.78
CA ARG A 53 -7.99 15.33 -19.21
C ARG A 53 -6.78 14.37 -19.21
N PRO A 54 -6.17 14.12 -20.38
CA PRO A 54 -4.98 13.29 -20.46
C PRO A 54 -3.79 13.86 -19.66
N ASP A 55 -3.79 15.17 -19.44
CA ASP A 55 -2.80 15.89 -18.61
C ASP A 55 -2.96 15.63 -17.10
N LEU A 56 -4.12 15.17 -16.64
CA LEU A 56 -4.39 14.74 -15.25
C LEU A 56 -4.46 13.21 -15.11
N THR A 57 -4.06 12.49 -16.16
CA THR A 57 -4.00 11.03 -16.18
C THR A 57 -2.57 10.58 -16.36
N LEU A 58 -2.09 9.73 -15.46
CA LEU A 58 -0.76 9.15 -15.53
C LEU A 58 -0.82 7.63 -15.52
N ALA A 59 -0.09 7.00 -16.44
CA ALA A 59 0.03 5.56 -16.56
C ALA A 59 1.41 5.06 -16.12
N THR A 60 1.45 3.86 -15.53
CA THR A 60 2.68 3.12 -15.28
C THR A 60 2.48 1.63 -15.56
N MET A 61 3.58 0.91 -15.74
CA MET A 61 3.60 -0.55 -15.83
C MET A 61 4.16 -1.09 -14.51
N ASP A 62 3.38 -1.85 -13.74
CA ASP A 62 3.79 -2.26 -12.39
C ASP A 62 3.37 -3.67 -11.96
N HIS A 63 2.27 -4.21 -12.47
CA HIS A 63 1.71 -5.50 -12.03
C HIS A 63 2.25 -6.69 -12.83
N ASP A 64 2.25 -6.59 -14.17
CA ASP A 64 2.63 -7.66 -15.10
C ASP A 64 4.10 -7.61 -15.52
N VAL A 65 4.86 -6.65 -14.97
CA VAL A 65 6.26 -6.45 -15.33
C VAL A 65 7.17 -7.52 -14.72
N PRO A 66 8.11 -8.10 -15.52
CA PRO A 66 9.12 -8.97 -14.95
C PRO A 66 10.06 -8.20 -14.03
N THR A 67 10.52 -8.85 -12.97
CA THR A 67 11.52 -8.30 -12.03
C THR A 67 12.94 -8.79 -12.33
N ILE A 68 13.08 -9.74 -13.26
CA ILE A 68 14.36 -10.25 -13.79
C ILE A 68 14.28 -10.36 -15.31
N GLY A 69 15.43 -10.31 -15.96
CA GLY A 69 15.52 -10.53 -17.41
C GLY A 69 14.75 -9.48 -18.22
N LEU A 70 14.85 -8.20 -17.83
CA LEU A 70 14.14 -7.09 -18.49
C LEU A 70 14.51 -6.91 -19.96
N ASP A 71 15.62 -7.50 -20.40
CA ASP A 71 16.12 -7.55 -21.76
C ASP A 71 15.43 -8.65 -22.62
N LYS A 72 14.64 -9.52 -21.98
CA LYS A 72 13.94 -10.63 -22.63
C LYS A 72 12.47 -10.30 -22.89
N PRO A 73 11.83 -10.92 -23.89
CA PRO A 73 10.38 -10.87 -24.04
C PRO A 73 9.67 -11.37 -22.77
N ILE A 74 8.54 -10.74 -22.44
CA ILE A 74 7.69 -11.18 -21.32
C ILE A 74 7.15 -12.57 -21.67
N ALA A 75 7.40 -13.54 -20.79
CA ALA A 75 7.11 -14.95 -21.05
C ALA A 75 5.61 -15.27 -21.02
N ASP A 76 4.86 -14.62 -20.14
CA ASP A 76 3.40 -14.77 -20.07
C ASP A 76 2.73 -13.98 -21.20
N PRO A 77 1.98 -14.63 -22.11
CA PRO A 77 1.36 -13.95 -23.25
C PRO A 77 0.29 -12.93 -22.84
N LEU A 78 -0.43 -13.18 -21.72
CA LEU A 78 -1.46 -12.26 -21.23
C LEU A 78 -0.83 -11.01 -20.66
N ALA A 79 0.18 -11.14 -19.82
CA ALA A 79 0.97 -10.03 -19.28
C ALA A 79 1.60 -9.20 -20.40
N ALA A 80 2.19 -9.87 -21.42
CA ALA A 80 2.77 -9.21 -22.57
C ALA A 80 1.73 -8.37 -23.36
N GLU A 81 0.52 -8.93 -23.59
CA GLU A 81 -0.55 -8.22 -24.30
C GLU A 81 -1.11 -7.04 -23.47
N GLN A 82 -1.31 -7.20 -22.16
CA GLN A 82 -1.78 -6.11 -21.30
C GLN A 82 -0.79 -4.93 -21.30
N ILE A 83 0.50 -5.19 -21.16
CA ILE A 83 1.56 -4.18 -21.23
C ILE A 83 1.61 -3.52 -22.62
N ALA A 84 1.53 -4.31 -23.70
CA ALA A 84 1.53 -3.78 -25.07
C ALA A 84 0.28 -2.92 -25.33
N ARG A 85 -0.88 -3.32 -24.81
CA ARG A 85 -2.13 -2.59 -24.94
C ARG A 85 -2.10 -1.25 -24.18
N LEU A 86 -1.60 -1.24 -22.93
CA LEU A 86 -1.40 0.01 -22.20
C LEU A 86 -0.52 0.98 -22.99
N ARG A 87 0.59 0.50 -23.54
CA ARG A 87 1.51 1.34 -24.35
C ARG A 87 0.80 1.94 -25.57
N ARG A 88 0.04 1.14 -26.32
CA ARG A 88 -0.74 1.61 -27.49
C ARG A 88 -1.77 2.66 -27.07
N ASN A 89 -2.58 2.34 -26.05
CA ASN A 89 -3.65 3.22 -25.57
C ASN A 89 -3.11 4.58 -25.10
N CYS A 90 -2.02 4.58 -24.32
CA CYS A 90 -1.42 5.83 -23.86
C CYS A 90 -0.90 6.67 -25.03
N ALA A 91 -0.27 6.06 -26.04
CA ALA A 91 0.23 6.76 -27.22
C ALA A 91 -0.92 7.35 -28.06
N GLU A 92 -2.00 6.60 -28.27
CA GLU A 92 -3.16 7.03 -29.08
C GLU A 92 -3.97 8.15 -28.40
N HIS A 93 -4.07 8.10 -27.07
CA HIS A 93 -4.88 9.06 -26.31
C HIS A 93 -4.07 10.19 -25.66
N GLY A 94 -2.75 10.24 -25.86
CA GLY A 94 -1.89 11.31 -25.34
C GLY A 94 -1.70 11.27 -23.81
N VAL A 95 -1.81 10.08 -23.20
CA VAL A 95 -1.58 9.87 -21.77
C VAL A 95 -0.10 9.63 -21.50
N THR A 96 0.46 10.32 -20.51
CA THR A 96 1.85 10.10 -20.07
C THR A 96 2.01 8.70 -19.48
N LEU A 97 3.00 7.95 -20.00
CA LEU A 97 3.30 6.58 -19.56
C LEU A 97 4.73 6.46 -19.04
N HIS A 98 4.87 6.05 -17.80
CA HIS A 98 6.15 5.57 -17.24
C HIS A 98 6.31 4.07 -17.52
N ALA A 99 6.87 3.77 -18.69
CA ALA A 99 7.00 2.41 -19.19
C ALA A 99 8.20 1.68 -18.56
N LEU A 100 8.16 0.35 -18.63
CA LEU A 100 9.28 -0.51 -18.27
C LEU A 100 10.58 -0.04 -18.95
N GLY A 101 11.66 0.12 -18.16
CA GLY A 101 12.94 0.68 -18.57
C GLY A 101 13.09 2.19 -18.34
N SER A 102 12.02 2.92 -17.99
CA SER A 102 12.11 4.32 -17.54
C SER A 102 12.58 4.40 -16.10
N ILE A 103 13.36 5.43 -15.78
CA ILE A 103 13.76 5.73 -14.38
C ILE A 103 12.55 6.08 -13.50
N ASP A 104 11.46 6.54 -14.09
CA ASP A 104 10.22 6.89 -13.39
C ASP A 104 9.20 5.74 -13.35
N GLN A 105 9.55 4.56 -13.91
CA GLN A 105 8.71 3.36 -13.82
C GLN A 105 8.71 2.82 -12.39
N GLY A 106 7.57 2.32 -11.95
CA GLY A 106 7.41 1.65 -10.66
C GLY A 106 5.96 1.50 -10.29
N ILE A 107 5.73 0.98 -9.09
CA ILE A 107 4.40 0.80 -8.54
C ILE A 107 3.68 2.14 -8.48
N VAL A 108 2.46 2.19 -9.01
CA VAL A 108 1.68 3.40 -9.17
C VAL A 108 1.58 4.24 -7.88
N HIS A 109 1.41 3.57 -6.72
CA HIS A 109 1.33 4.22 -5.40
C HIS A 109 2.68 4.60 -4.79
N VAL A 110 3.78 4.28 -5.46
CA VAL A 110 5.13 4.73 -5.11
C VAL A 110 5.52 5.92 -5.98
N ILE A 111 5.31 5.84 -7.30
CA ILE A 111 5.75 6.90 -8.22
C ILE A 111 4.93 8.19 -8.08
N GLY A 112 3.61 8.11 -7.84
CA GLY A 112 2.77 9.30 -7.63
C GLY A 112 3.32 10.21 -6.53
N PRO A 113 3.53 9.71 -5.30
CA PRO A 113 4.21 10.42 -4.22
C PRO A 113 5.64 10.85 -4.54
N GLN A 114 6.42 9.96 -5.15
CA GLN A 114 7.83 10.20 -5.45
C GLN A 114 8.05 11.35 -6.44
N LEU A 115 7.16 11.51 -7.39
CA LEU A 115 7.20 12.58 -8.39
C LEU A 115 6.55 13.89 -7.92
N GLY A 116 5.89 13.90 -6.73
CA GLY A 116 5.15 15.05 -6.24
C GLY A 116 3.80 15.28 -6.95
N LEU A 117 3.28 14.24 -7.62
CA LEU A 117 1.96 14.27 -8.27
C LEU A 117 0.83 14.25 -7.24
N THR A 118 1.05 13.56 -6.11
CA THR A 118 0.10 13.53 -5.00
C THR A 118 0.36 14.71 -4.08
N GLN A 119 -0.63 15.58 -3.93
CA GLN A 119 -0.53 16.78 -3.10
C GLN A 119 -1.71 16.88 -2.13
N PRO A 120 -1.56 17.62 -1.01
CA PRO A 120 -2.64 17.83 -0.06
C PRO A 120 -3.87 18.45 -0.72
N GLY A 121 -5.04 18.00 -0.29
CA GLY A 121 -6.31 18.53 -0.74
C GLY A 121 -6.83 17.97 -2.07
N MET A 122 -6.06 17.14 -2.78
CA MET A 122 -6.48 16.54 -4.05
C MET A 122 -7.43 15.36 -3.86
N THR A 123 -8.20 15.09 -4.91
CA THR A 123 -8.88 13.80 -5.13
C THR A 123 -8.05 12.94 -6.08
N VAL A 124 -7.74 11.71 -5.66
CA VAL A 124 -6.90 10.77 -6.44
C VAL A 124 -7.62 9.44 -6.60
N VAL A 125 -7.71 8.93 -7.83
CA VAL A 125 -8.30 7.61 -8.10
C VAL A 125 -7.38 6.75 -8.96
N CYS A 126 -7.51 5.44 -8.79
CA CYS A 126 -6.82 4.43 -9.58
C CYS A 126 -7.65 3.13 -9.58
N GLY A 127 -7.49 2.29 -10.58
CA GLY A 127 -8.07 0.94 -10.64
C GLY A 127 -7.43 -0.05 -9.67
N ASP A 128 -6.89 0.39 -8.55
CA ASP A 128 -6.26 -0.40 -7.49
C ASP A 128 -6.74 0.07 -6.11
N SER A 129 -7.10 -0.88 -5.24
CA SER A 129 -7.63 -0.58 -3.90
C SER A 129 -6.64 0.17 -3.00
N HIS A 130 -5.31 -0.03 -3.18
CA HIS A 130 -4.28 0.62 -2.38
C HIS A 130 -4.00 2.08 -2.79
N THR A 131 -4.85 2.66 -3.64
CA THR A 131 -4.89 4.11 -3.91
C THR A 131 -5.03 4.93 -2.62
N SER A 132 -5.57 4.36 -1.55
CA SER A 132 -5.61 4.99 -0.23
C SER A 132 -4.23 5.42 0.30
N THR A 133 -3.13 4.85 -0.23
CA THR A 133 -1.75 5.28 0.07
C THR A 133 -1.56 6.79 -0.04
N HIS A 134 -2.17 7.40 -1.05
CA HIS A 134 -2.07 8.83 -1.33
C HIS A 134 -2.70 9.72 -0.25
N GLY A 135 -3.58 9.15 0.59
CA GLY A 135 -4.15 9.84 1.74
C GLY A 135 -3.13 10.23 2.82
N ALA A 136 -1.93 9.64 2.80
CA ALA A 136 -0.80 10.05 3.63
C ALA A 136 -0.38 11.52 3.44
N PHE A 137 -0.75 12.11 2.32
CA PHE A 137 -0.51 13.52 1.96
C PHE A 137 -1.69 14.44 2.30
N GLY A 138 -2.75 13.93 2.91
CA GLY A 138 -3.98 14.68 3.07
C GLY A 138 -4.77 14.81 1.77
N ALA A 139 -4.68 13.84 0.87
CA ALA A 139 -5.52 13.70 -0.31
C ALA A 139 -6.69 12.75 -0.02
N LEU A 140 -7.83 12.98 -0.65
CA LEU A 140 -8.94 12.01 -0.67
C LEU A 140 -8.69 11.02 -1.81
N ALA A 141 -8.16 9.85 -1.47
CA ALA A 141 -7.67 8.88 -2.44
C ALA A 141 -8.29 7.50 -2.23
N PHE A 142 -8.82 6.89 -3.28
CA PHE A 142 -9.48 5.59 -3.19
C PHE A 142 -9.49 4.82 -4.50
N GLY A 143 -9.53 3.49 -4.38
CA GLY A 143 -9.63 2.57 -5.51
C GLY A 143 -11.00 2.60 -6.17
N ILE A 144 -11.03 2.40 -7.50
CA ILE A 144 -12.23 2.38 -8.32
C ILE A 144 -12.27 1.15 -9.24
N GLY A 145 -13.46 0.73 -9.64
CA GLY A 145 -13.64 -0.38 -10.58
C GLY A 145 -13.38 0.04 -12.03
N THR A 146 -13.17 -0.94 -12.92
CA THR A 146 -12.86 -0.70 -14.35
C THR A 146 -13.88 0.18 -15.06
N SER A 147 -15.18 0.03 -14.78
CA SER A 147 -16.22 0.90 -15.36
C SER A 147 -16.14 2.34 -14.84
N GLU A 148 -15.70 2.52 -13.59
CA GLU A 148 -15.43 3.85 -13.03
C GLU A 148 -14.17 4.47 -13.63
N VAL A 149 -13.12 3.66 -13.93
CA VAL A 149 -11.94 4.11 -14.67
C VAL A 149 -12.36 4.69 -16.03
N GLU A 150 -13.20 3.98 -16.81
CA GLU A 150 -13.76 4.50 -18.07
C GLU A 150 -14.50 5.82 -17.84
N HIS A 151 -15.36 5.89 -16.81
CA HIS A 151 -16.13 7.09 -16.51
C HIS A 151 -15.23 8.29 -16.21
N VAL A 152 -14.19 8.10 -15.39
CA VAL A 152 -13.22 9.16 -15.06
C VAL A 152 -12.41 9.58 -16.29
N LEU A 153 -11.98 8.65 -17.12
CA LEU A 153 -11.31 8.97 -18.40
C LEU A 153 -12.18 9.87 -19.29
N ALA A 154 -13.50 9.56 -19.37
CA ALA A 154 -14.45 10.28 -20.21
C ALA A 154 -14.82 11.66 -19.66
N THR A 155 -14.89 11.83 -18.35
CA THR A 155 -15.57 12.97 -17.71
C THR A 155 -14.70 13.76 -16.73
N GLN A 156 -13.65 13.17 -16.21
CA GLN A 156 -12.84 13.66 -15.08
C GLN A 156 -13.69 13.83 -13.79
N THR A 157 -14.76 13.09 -13.68
CA THR A 157 -15.65 13.11 -12.50
C THR A 157 -16.01 11.70 -12.08
N LEU A 158 -16.52 11.54 -10.85
CA LEU A 158 -16.96 10.26 -10.33
C LEU A 158 -18.18 10.43 -9.41
N ARG A 159 -19.15 9.52 -9.53
CA ARG A 159 -20.28 9.46 -8.61
C ARG A 159 -19.90 8.68 -7.37
N GLN A 160 -20.09 9.29 -6.18
CA GLN A 160 -19.81 8.64 -4.89
C GLN A 160 -20.87 8.97 -3.85
N VAL A 161 -21.25 7.96 -3.07
CA VAL A 161 -21.98 8.18 -1.81
C VAL A 161 -20.99 8.70 -0.78
N LYS A 162 -21.31 9.80 -0.09
CA LYS A 162 -20.42 10.37 0.93
C LYS A 162 -20.23 9.37 2.06
N PRO A 163 -19.00 8.86 2.31
CA PRO A 163 -18.70 7.98 3.43
C PRO A 163 -18.84 8.69 4.78
N ALA A 164 -19.03 7.92 5.84
CA ALA A 164 -18.87 8.41 7.19
C ALA A 164 -17.38 8.77 7.47
N ALA A 165 -17.14 9.66 8.40
CA ALA A 165 -15.80 10.01 8.84
C ALA A 165 -15.46 9.31 10.16
N MET A 166 -14.36 8.60 10.19
CA MET A 166 -13.87 7.87 11.35
C MET A 166 -12.49 8.39 11.76
N ALA A 167 -12.28 8.61 13.05
CA ALA A 167 -10.95 8.91 13.58
C ALA A 167 -10.31 7.66 14.19
N VAL A 168 -9.02 7.47 13.91
CA VAL A 168 -8.16 6.55 14.65
C VAL A 168 -7.05 7.36 15.26
N THR A 169 -7.16 7.60 16.58
CA THR A 169 -6.18 8.36 17.36
C THR A 169 -5.17 7.40 17.97
N VAL A 170 -3.89 7.61 17.67
CA VAL A 170 -2.79 6.79 18.19
C VAL A 170 -1.99 7.63 19.17
N ASP A 171 -2.18 7.32 20.44
CA ASP A 171 -1.53 7.99 21.57
C ASP A 171 -0.19 7.31 21.91
N GLY A 172 0.64 8.01 22.69
CA GLY A 172 1.96 7.52 23.09
C GLY A 172 2.99 7.58 21.98
N GLU A 173 4.04 6.77 22.11
CA GLU A 173 5.16 6.66 21.17
C GLU A 173 5.37 5.20 20.77
N LEU A 174 5.74 4.97 19.51
CA LEU A 174 6.14 3.64 19.04
C LEU A 174 7.46 3.23 19.67
N GLY A 175 7.54 1.99 20.15
CA GLY A 175 8.80 1.42 20.61
C GLY A 175 9.85 1.37 19.48
N PRO A 176 11.15 1.35 19.81
CA PRO A 176 12.23 1.45 18.81
C PRO A 176 12.29 0.26 17.82
N GLU A 177 11.68 -0.86 18.16
CA GLU A 177 11.62 -2.05 17.30
C GLU A 177 10.38 -2.05 16.38
N LEU A 178 9.48 -1.06 16.54
CA LEU A 178 8.22 -1.00 15.82
C LEU A 178 8.34 -0.09 14.59
N THR A 179 7.68 -0.52 13.54
CA THR A 179 7.52 0.24 12.30
C THR A 179 6.07 0.64 12.08
N ALA A 180 5.83 1.47 11.08
CA ALA A 180 4.47 1.78 10.64
C ALA A 180 3.66 0.54 10.22
N LYS A 181 4.35 -0.54 9.80
CA LYS A 181 3.70 -1.83 9.49
C LYS A 181 3.12 -2.49 10.73
N ASP A 182 3.87 -2.50 11.82
CA ASP A 182 3.42 -3.05 13.10
C ASP A 182 2.26 -2.23 13.66
N LEU A 183 2.34 -0.90 13.55
CA LEU A 183 1.26 0.01 13.93
C LEU A 183 -0.04 -0.32 13.16
N VAL A 184 0.02 -0.37 11.84
CA VAL A 184 -1.20 -0.59 11.04
C VAL A 184 -1.76 -2.00 11.21
N LEU A 185 -0.94 -3.03 11.39
CA LEU A 185 -1.40 -4.37 11.76
C LEU A 185 -2.09 -4.37 13.13
N GLY A 186 -1.57 -3.64 14.10
CA GLY A 186 -2.20 -3.43 15.40
C GLY A 186 -3.55 -2.73 15.29
N ILE A 187 -3.66 -1.68 14.47
CA ILE A 187 -4.91 -0.99 14.18
C ILE A 187 -5.93 -1.95 13.54
N ILE A 188 -5.53 -2.69 12.50
CA ILE A 188 -6.41 -3.62 11.79
C ILE A 188 -6.87 -4.76 12.72
N ARG A 189 -5.99 -5.25 13.59
CA ARG A 189 -6.36 -6.24 14.62
C ARG A 189 -7.44 -5.70 15.57
N ALA A 190 -7.34 -4.44 15.97
CA ALA A 190 -8.32 -3.82 16.86
C ALA A 190 -9.65 -3.54 16.14
N LEU A 191 -9.61 -3.13 14.87
CA LEU A 191 -10.79 -2.84 14.04
C LEU A 191 -11.49 -4.09 13.55
N GLY A 192 -10.75 -5.15 13.23
CA GLY A 192 -11.18 -6.24 12.38
C GLY A 192 -11.22 -5.82 10.90
N THR A 193 -11.40 -6.79 10.00
CA THR A 193 -11.46 -6.55 8.54
C THR A 193 -12.67 -5.75 8.05
N GLY A 194 -13.68 -5.57 8.88
CA GLY A 194 -14.91 -4.84 8.56
C GLY A 194 -15.13 -3.57 9.39
N GLY A 195 -14.21 -3.26 10.32
CA GLY A 195 -14.40 -2.15 11.24
C GLY A 195 -14.45 -0.75 10.61
N GLY A 196 -13.83 -0.58 9.45
CA GLY A 196 -13.82 0.67 8.68
C GLY A 196 -14.87 0.75 7.56
N VAL A 197 -15.71 -0.27 7.37
CA VAL A 197 -16.66 -0.31 6.26
C VAL A 197 -17.57 0.92 6.24
N GLY A 198 -17.70 1.51 5.05
CA GLY A 198 -18.50 2.72 4.82
C GLY A 198 -17.86 4.02 5.32
N SER A 199 -16.62 3.98 5.79
CA SER A 199 -15.93 5.14 6.37
C SER A 199 -14.65 5.53 5.60
N VAL A 200 -14.29 6.80 5.71
CA VAL A 200 -12.94 7.31 5.50
C VAL A 200 -12.30 7.47 6.87
N ILE A 201 -11.10 6.91 7.06
CA ILE A 201 -10.37 7.00 8.32
C ILE A 201 -9.40 8.20 8.29
N GLU A 202 -9.47 9.08 9.29
CA GLU A 202 -8.41 10.03 9.58
C GLU A 202 -7.54 9.50 10.71
N TYR A 203 -6.28 9.20 10.41
CA TYR A 203 -5.29 8.80 11.42
C TYR A 203 -4.68 10.04 12.07
N ARG A 204 -4.68 10.07 13.39
CA ARG A 204 -4.29 11.22 14.21
C ARG A 204 -3.49 10.78 15.43
N GLY A 205 -3.05 11.74 16.20
CA GLY A 205 -2.33 11.52 17.45
C GLY A 205 -0.81 11.67 17.32
N PRO A 206 -0.09 11.70 18.45
CA PRO A 206 1.35 11.95 18.46
C PRO A 206 2.15 10.88 17.72
N ALA A 207 1.81 9.61 17.90
CA ALA A 207 2.51 8.52 17.22
C ALA A 207 2.39 8.60 15.68
N VAL A 208 1.22 9.01 15.14
CA VAL A 208 1.03 9.19 13.70
C VAL A 208 1.83 10.39 13.18
N ARG A 209 1.84 11.51 13.92
CA ARG A 209 2.61 12.70 13.54
C ARG A 209 4.12 12.43 13.51
N ALA A 210 4.61 11.58 14.39
CA ALA A 210 6.02 11.20 14.46
C ALA A 210 6.49 10.29 13.31
N LEU A 211 5.55 9.69 12.54
CA LEU A 211 5.91 8.86 11.38
C LEU A 211 6.54 9.69 10.27
N SER A 212 7.55 9.10 9.61
CA SER A 212 8.04 9.57 8.31
C SER A 212 6.93 9.54 7.25
N MET A 213 7.09 10.24 6.13
CA MET A 213 6.13 10.14 5.02
C MET A 213 5.99 8.72 4.50
N GLN A 214 7.08 7.94 4.48
CA GLN A 214 7.04 6.54 4.05
C GLN A 214 6.23 5.69 5.02
N GLY A 215 6.38 5.91 6.33
CA GLY A 215 5.55 5.28 7.35
C GLY A 215 4.07 5.67 7.25
N ARG A 216 3.76 6.95 7.01
CA ARG A 216 2.38 7.42 6.79
C ARG A 216 1.74 6.75 5.56
N MET A 217 2.50 6.59 4.48
CA MET A 217 2.05 5.87 3.28
C MET A 217 1.74 4.40 3.61
N THR A 218 2.53 3.74 4.44
CA THR A 218 2.25 2.35 4.88
C THR A 218 0.93 2.26 5.67
N VAL A 219 0.68 3.20 6.59
CA VAL A 219 -0.59 3.22 7.36
C VAL A 219 -1.79 3.45 6.46
N CYS A 220 -1.74 4.47 5.59
CA CYS A 220 -2.84 4.78 4.67
C CYS A 220 -3.04 3.67 3.62
N ASN A 221 -1.96 3.04 3.12
CA ASN A 221 -2.02 1.91 2.21
C ASN A 221 -2.91 0.79 2.74
N MET A 222 -2.73 0.39 3.99
CA MET A 222 -3.43 -0.74 4.59
C MET A 222 -4.80 -0.39 5.20
N SER A 223 -5.30 0.82 5.07
CA SER A 223 -6.64 1.21 5.54
C SER A 223 -7.74 0.34 4.95
N ILE A 224 -7.57 -0.08 3.70
CA ILE A 224 -8.51 -0.94 2.96
C ILE A 224 -8.63 -2.31 3.62
N GLU A 225 -7.57 -2.79 4.27
CA GLU A 225 -7.56 -4.09 4.95
C GLU A 225 -8.40 -4.07 6.25
N GLY A 226 -8.64 -2.89 6.82
CA GLY A 226 -9.63 -2.65 7.87
C GLY A 226 -11.04 -2.40 7.34
N GLY A 227 -11.26 -2.48 6.03
CA GLY A 227 -12.55 -2.27 5.36
C GLY A 227 -12.87 -0.81 5.02
N ALA A 228 -11.98 0.14 5.31
CA ALA A 228 -12.22 1.56 5.03
C ALA A 228 -12.23 1.86 3.52
N ARG A 229 -12.95 2.92 3.12
CA ARG A 229 -12.95 3.43 1.75
C ARG A 229 -11.62 4.11 1.41
N ALA A 230 -11.05 4.83 2.38
CA ALA A 230 -9.77 5.52 2.30
C ALA A 230 -9.19 5.73 3.71
N GLY A 231 -7.89 5.97 3.79
CA GLY A 231 -7.21 6.45 4.97
C GLY A 231 -6.54 7.78 4.68
N MET A 232 -6.56 8.70 5.63
CA MET A 232 -6.01 10.04 5.46
C MET A 232 -5.18 10.44 6.67
N ILE A 233 -4.16 11.26 6.45
CA ILE A 233 -3.39 11.93 7.50
C ILE A 233 -3.36 13.42 7.14
N ALA A 234 -3.68 14.30 8.09
CA ALA A 234 -3.62 15.73 7.85
C ALA A 234 -2.19 16.16 7.47
N PRO A 235 -2.04 17.00 6.43
CA PRO A 235 -0.73 17.46 6.00
C PRO A 235 -0.08 18.36 7.06
N ASP A 236 1.21 18.21 7.25
CA ASP A 236 2.04 18.97 8.17
C ASP A 236 3.42 19.24 7.58
N ASP A 237 4.35 19.80 8.36
CA ASP A 237 5.70 20.13 7.90
C ASP A 237 6.47 18.92 7.38
N THR A 238 6.20 17.69 7.88
CA THR A 238 6.77 16.45 7.31
C THR A 238 6.29 16.22 5.88
N THR A 239 5.00 16.46 5.63
CA THR A 239 4.41 16.38 4.28
C THR A 239 4.99 17.44 3.36
N PHE A 240 5.13 18.66 3.85
CA PHE A 240 5.65 19.78 3.06
C PHE A 240 7.12 19.58 2.71
N ALA A 241 7.96 19.17 3.66
CA ALA A 241 9.36 18.83 3.42
C ALA A 241 9.54 17.69 2.41
N TRP A 242 8.61 16.71 2.37
CA TRP A 242 8.63 15.65 1.36
C TRP A 242 8.35 16.19 -0.04
N LEU A 243 7.39 17.12 -0.18
CA LEU A 243 6.95 17.65 -1.48
C LEU A 243 7.89 18.72 -2.05
N GLU A 244 8.64 19.41 -1.21
CA GLU A 244 9.54 20.50 -1.63
C GLU A 244 10.54 20.01 -2.68
N GLY A 245 10.60 20.72 -3.79
CA GLY A 245 11.56 20.46 -4.88
C GLY A 245 11.26 19.21 -5.75
N ARG A 246 10.14 18.52 -5.53
CA ARG A 246 9.79 17.39 -6.40
C ARG A 246 9.32 17.86 -7.77
N PRO A 247 9.48 17.01 -8.83
CA PRO A 247 9.25 17.41 -10.22
C PRO A 247 7.89 18.05 -10.50
N HIS A 248 6.82 17.56 -9.87
CA HIS A 248 5.44 18.05 -10.08
C HIS A 248 4.89 18.87 -8.91
N SER A 249 5.70 19.14 -7.89
CA SER A 249 5.30 20.04 -6.82
C SER A 249 5.31 21.51 -7.27
N PRO A 250 4.43 22.34 -6.72
CA PRO A 250 4.47 23.78 -6.98
C PRO A 250 5.84 24.39 -6.67
N GLN A 251 6.22 25.47 -7.37
CA GLN A 251 7.50 26.13 -7.20
C GLN A 251 7.34 27.63 -7.02
N GLY A 252 8.30 28.26 -6.33
CA GLY A 252 8.34 29.71 -6.10
C GLY A 252 7.07 30.22 -5.43
N LYS A 253 6.43 31.25 -5.99
CA LYS A 253 5.20 31.83 -5.41
C LYS A 253 4.02 30.84 -5.32
N LEU A 254 3.95 29.89 -6.25
CA LEU A 254 2.91 28.85 -6.19
C LEU A 254 3.14 27.90 -5.02
N TRP A 255 4.39 27.66 -4.64
CA TRP A 255 4.72 26.88 -3.46
C TRP A 255 4.23 27.55 -2.16
N GLU A 256 4.49 28.85 -2.02
CA GLU A 256 4.02 29.63 -0.86
C GLU A 256 2.49 29.61 -0.75
N GLN A 257 1.79 29.81 -1.87
CA GLN A 257 0.32 29.74 -1.92
C GLN A 257 -0.20 28.33 -1.58
N ALA A 258 0.46 27.30 -2.08
CA ALA A 258 0.11 25.92 -1.78
C ALA A 258 0.29 25.61 -0.29
N LEU A 259 1.39 26.07 0.34
CA LEU A 259 1.59 25.88 1.77
C LEU A 259 0.48 26.52 2.62
N ASP A 260 0.05 27.73 2.25
CA ASP A 260 -1.04 28.43 2.95
C ASP A 260 -2.37 27.66 2.80
N ASP A 261 -2.68 27.16 1.61
CA ASP A 261 -3.88 26.34 1.37
C ASP A 261 -3.80 24.99 2.11
N TRP A 262 -2.67 24.29 2.02
CA TRP A 262 -2.47 22.98 2.65
C TRP A 262 -2.57 23.03 4.18
N ARG A 263 -2.05 24.08 4.80
CA ARG A 263 -2.20 24.31 6.26
C ARG A 263 -3.66 24.49 6.68
N SER A 264 -4.51 24.97 5.79
CA SER A 264 -5.95 25.14 6.06
C SER A 264 -6.74 23.82 6.10
N LEU A 265 -6.14 22.71 5.61
CA LEU A 265 -6.80 21.42 5.49
C LEU A 265 -6.91 20.65 6.81
N VAL A 266 -6.13 21.01 7.82
CA VAL A 266 -6.17 20.32 9.13
C VAL A 266 -7.58 20.31 9.67
N THR A 267 -8.01 19.18 10.23
CA THR A 267 -9.31 19.04 10.90
C THR A 267 -9.41 20.04 12.04
N ASP A 268 -10.50 20.77 12.11
CA ASP A 268 -10.74 21.78 13.13
C ASP A 268 -10.87 21.13 14.52
N GLU A 269 -10.39 21.80 15.56
CA GLU A 269 -10.33 21.25 16.93
C GLU A 269 -11.71 20.80 17.47
N ALA A 270 -12.77 21.51 17.10
CA ALA A 270 -14.15 21.22 17.52
C ALA A 270 -14.90 20.28 16.55
N ALA A 271 -14.23 19.68 15.57
CA ALA A 271 -14.89 18.77 14.64
C ALA A 271 -15.12 17.40 15.30
N GLU A 272 -16.36 16.91 15.18
CA GLU A 272 -16.77 15.60 15.65
C GLU A 272 -16.66 14.55 14.53
N PHE A 273 -16.31 13.33 14.87
CA PHE A 273 -16.29 12.18 13.97
C PHE A 273 -17.53 11.30 14.21
N ASP A 274 -17.97 10.63 13.16
CA ASP A 274 -19.09 9.69 13.27
C ASP A 274 -18.71 8.47 14.13
N ARG A 275 -17.41 8.16 14.18
CA ARG A 275 -16.81 7.10 15.01
C ARG A 275 -15.36 7.46 15.38
N GLU A 276 -14.94 7.13 16.59
CA GLU A 276 -13.58 7.30 17.06
C GLU A 276 -13.04 6.02 17.73
N ILE A 277 -11.76 5.75 17.52
CA ILE A 277 -11.01 4.67 18.16
C ILE A 277 -9.68 5.21 18.64
N HIS A 278 -9.28 4.78 19.83
CA HIS A 278 -8.00 5.10 20.43
C HIS A 278 -7.11 3.86 20.50
N ILE A 279 -5.85 4.02 20.13
CA ILE A 279 -4.81 2.99 20.18
C ILE A 279 -3.65 3.55 21.01
N ASP A 280 -3.18 2.78 21.96
CA ASP A 280 -1.95 3.09 22.70
C ASP A 280 -0.75 2.47 21.97
N ALA A 281 0.07 3.32 21.35
CA ALA A 281 1.28 2.89 20.63
C ALA A 281 2.30 2.20 21.56
N SER A 282 2.36 2.58 22.82
CA SER A 282 3.31 2.01 23.80
C SER A 282 3.00 0.54 24.13
N ALA A 283 1.74 0.12 23.97
CA ALA A 283 1.31 -1.24 24.18
C ALA A 283 1.54 -2.17 22.97
N LEU A 284 1.86 -1.62 21.81
CA LEU A 284 2.10 -2.41 20.60
C LEU A 284 3.41 -3.21 20.70
N ARG A 285 3.45 -4.31 19.96
CA ARG A 285 4.62 -5.19 19.81
C ARG A 285 4.71 -5.61 18.35
N PRO A 286 5.90 -6.05 17.86
CA PRO A 286 6.07 -6.53 16.49
C PRO A 286 5.05 -7.61 16.15
N ALA A 287 4.35 -7.42 15.03
CA ALA A 287 3.19 -8.22 14.65
C ALA A 287 3.49 -9.21 13.54
N VAL A 288 2.87 -10.39 13.64
CA VAL A 288 2.88 -11.45 12.61
C VAL A 288 1.44 -11.90 12.36
N THR A 289 1.01 -11.98 11.10
CA THR A 289 -0.27 -12.60 10.79
C THR A 289 -0.16 -14.12 10.85
N TRP A 290 -1.09 -14.79 11.54
CA TRP A 290 -1.14 -16.25 11.63
C TRP A 290 -2.17 -16.88 10.70
N GLY A 291 -3.09 -16.09 10.17
CA GLY A 291 -4.20 -16.55 9.35
C GLY A 291 -4.18 -15.99 7.92
N THR A 292 -5.37 -15.92 7.32
CA THR A 292 -5.58 -15.58 5.92
C THR A 292 -6.11 -14.15 5.68
N ASN A 293 -6.01 -13.28 6.69
CA ASN A 293 -6.27 -11.85 6.58
C ASN A 293 -5.46 -11.05 7.61
N PRO A 294 -5.24 -9.74 7.43
CA PRO A 294 -4.39 -8.93 8.30
C PRO A 294 -4.90 -8.76 9.74
N ALA A 295 -6.21 -8.91 9.99
CA ALA A 295 -6.77 -8.85 11.33
C ALA A 295 -6.43 -10.12 12.16
N GLN A 296 -6.12 -11.22 11.48
CA GLN A 296 -5.65 -12.46 12.11
C GLN A 296 -4.15 -12.36 12.40
N SER A 297 -3.76 -11.45 13.28
CA SER A 297 -2.39 -11.19 13.71
C SER A 297 -2.24 -11.28 15.23
N VAL A 298 -1.05 -11.65 15.66
CA VAL A 298 -0.62 -11.67 17.06
C VAL A 298 0.76 -11.02 17.17
N THR A 299 1.29 -10.89 18.37
CA THR A 299 2.69 -10.47 18.53
C THR A 299 3.62 -11.63 18.21
N ILE A 300 4.86 -11.34 17.86
CA ILE A 300 5.84 -12.39 17.53
C ILE A 300 6.15 -13.30 18.72
N ASP A 301 5.92 -12.85 19.95
CA ASP A 301 6.15 -13.60 21.18
C ASP A 301 4.95 -14.44 21.61
N ASP A 302 3.82 -14.32 20.90
CA ASP A 302 2.62 -15.07 21.17
C ASP A 302 2.65 -16.45 20.47
N ALA A 303 1.56 -17.19 20.68
CA ALA A 303 1.27 -18.42 19.97
C ALA A 303 0.05 -18.26 19.05
N VAL A 304 -0.07 -19.17 18.10
CA VAL A 304 -1.24 -19.33 17.23
C VAL A 304 -2.49 -19.49 18.09
N PRO A 305 -3.53 -18.64 17.96
CA PRO A 305 -4.71 -18.67 18.82
C PRO A 305 -5.53 -19.96 18.67
N ASP A 306 -6.17 -20.36 19.75
CA ASP A 306 -7.19 -21.42 19.71
C ASP A 306 -8.51 -20.84 19.13
N PRO A 307 -9.07 -21.41 18.06
CA PRO A 307 -10.37 -21.00 17.54
C PRO A 307 -11.48 -20.96 18.60
N ALA A 308 -11.44 -21.87 19.60
CA ALA A 308 -12.42 -21.89 20.70
C ALA A 308 -12.38 -20.59 21.56
N SER A 309 -11.29 -19.84 21.53
CA SER A 309 -11.15 -18.56 22.26
C SER A 309 -11.79 -17.37 21.54
N MET A 310 -12.27 -17.52 20.30
CA MET A 310 -12.85 -16.46 19.52
C MET A 310 -14.21 -16.01 20.05
N SER A 311 -14.48 -14.70 20.00
CA SER A 311 -15.65 -14.08 20.64
C SER A 311 -17.00 -14.44 20.00
N THR A 312 -17.01 -14.93 18.76
CA THR A 312 -18.24 -15.31 18.04
C THR A 312 -18.06 -16.60 17.25
N PRO A 313 -19.14 -17.38 17.02
CA PRO A 313 -19.08 -18.59 16.19
C PRO A 313 -18.55 -18.34 14.77
N ALA A 314 -18.86 -17.19 14.18
CA ALA A 314 -18.38 -16.82 12.85
C ALA A 314 -16.85 -16.62 12.83
N LEU A 315 -16.30 -15.96 13.85
CA LEU A 315 -14.85 -15.79 14.01
C LEU A 315 -14.15 -17.12 14.32
N GLN A 316 -14.77 -17.97 15.13
CA GLN A 316 -14.28 -19.33 15.40
C GLN A 316 -14.15 -20.12 14.09
N GLN A 317 -15.22 -20.19 13.30
CA GLN A 317 -15.20 -20.89 12.01
C GLN A 317 -14.20 -20.29 11.02
N ALA A 318 -14.04 -18.96 11.00
CA ALA A 318 -13.04 -18.29 10.17
C ALA A 318 -11.61 -18.66 10.61
N ALA A 319 -11.35 -18.75 11.92
CA ALA A 319 -10.08 -19.15 12.47
C ALA A 319 -9.77 -20.63 12.14
N GLU A 320 -10.72 -21.55 12.28
CA GLU A 320 -10.56 -22.96 11.91
C GLU A 320 -10.18 -23.14 10.43
N ARG A 321 -10.86 -22.41 9.52
CA ARG A 321 -10.52 -22.44 8.09
C ARG A 321 -9.12 -21.88 7.84
N ALA A 322 -8.79 -20.75 8.46
CA ALA A 322 -7.49 -20.11 8.31
C ALA A 322 -6.36 -21.04 8.78
N LEU A 323 -6.50 -21.69 9.95
CA LEU A 323 -5.50 -22.63 10.46
C LEU A 323 -5.35 -23.86 9.56
N THR A 324 -6.45 -24.36 9.01
CA THR A 324 -6.41 -25.46 8.04
C THR A 324 -5.62 -25.08 6.79
N TYR A 325 -5.89 -23.90 6.20
CA TYR A 325 -5.16 -23.40 5.03
C TYR A 325 -3.68 -23.14 5.33
N MET A 326 -3.42 -22.44 6.44
CA MET A 326 -2.06 -22.12 6.88
C MET A 326 -1.29 -23.34 7.40
N ASN A 327 -1.94 -24.49 7.58
CA ASN A 327 -1.38 -25.70 8.18
C ASN A 327 -0.66 -25.38 9.50
N LEU A 328 -1.41 -24.76 10.41
CA LEU A 328 -0.94 -24.40 11.75
C LEU A 328 -1.82 -25.06 12.81
N THR A 329 -1.19 -25.40 13.92
CA THR A 329 -1.87 -25.97 15.10
C THR A 329 -2.03 -24.87 16.15
N PRO A 330 -3.20 -24.75 16.81
CA PRO A 330 -3.35 -23.87 17.96
C PRO A 330 -2.27 -24.12 19.02
N GLY A 331 -1.76 -23.04 19.62
CA GLY A 331 -0.70 -23.11 20.62
C GLY A 331 0.73 -23.21 20.07
N THR A 332 0.92 -23.32 18.74
CA THR A 332 2.26 -23.23 18.14
C THR A 332 2.83 -21.84 18.38
N ALA A 333 4.00 -21.72 19.00
CA ALA A 333 4.66 -20.43 19.16
C ALA A 333 4.99 -19.83 17.77
N ILE A 334 4.75 -18.53 17.58
CA ILE A 334 5.05 -17.87 16.30
C ILE A 334 6.52 -18.06 15.94
N ARG A 335 7.42 -18.00 16.91
CA ARG A 335 8.87 -18.17 16.74
C ARG A 335 9.27 -19.59 16.28
N ASP A 336 8.43 -20.59 16.46
CA ASP A 336 8.69 -21.96 15.98
C ASP A 336 8.24 -22.20 14.53
N ILE A 337 7.56 -21.22 13.92
CA ILE A 337 7.08 -21.34 12.54
C ILE A 337 8.24 -21.05 11.58
N THR A 338 8.64 -22.05 10.80
CA THR A 338 9.64 -21.93 9.76
C THR A 338 9.06 -21.36 8.47
N VAL A 339 9.92 -20.74 7.64
CA VAL A 339 9.55 -20.18 6.33
C VAL A 339 10.40 -20.74 5.21
N ASP A 340 9.80 -20.89 4.03
CA ASP A 340 10.47 -21.32 2.79
C ASP A 340 10.91 -20.11 1.95
N ALA A 341 10.19 -18.98 2.10
CA ALA A 341 10.46 -17.78 1.34
C ALA A 341 10.34 -16.50 2.19
N VAL A 342 11.04 -15.45 1.77
CA VAL A 342 10.90 -14.10 2.32
C VAL A 342 10.75 -13.11 1.17
N PHE A 343 9.76 -12.22 1.27
CA PHE A 343 9.51 -11.16 0.31
C PHE A 343 9.55 -9.79 0.98
N ILE A 344 10.47 -8.93 0.52
CA ILE A 344 10.57 -7.52 0.90
C ILE A 344 10.27 -6.67 -0.33
N GLY A 345 9.16 -5.92 -0.31
CA GLY A 345 8.69 -5.17 -1.45
C GLY A 345 7.26 -4.67 -1.29
N SER A 346 6.55 -4.50 -2.41
CA SER A 346 5.17 -4.01 -2.46
C SER A 346 5.05 -2.48 -2.35
N CYS A 347 3.89 -1.93 -2.74
CA CYS A 347 3.56 -0.53 -2.48
C CYS A 347 3.51 -0.19 -0.98
N THR A 348 3.38 -1.19 -0.12
CA THR A 348 3.36 -1.02 1.33
C THR A 348 4.75 -0.76 1.88
N ASN A 349 5.74 -1.60 1.54
CA ASN A 349 7.07 -1.60 2.15
C ASN A 349 8.19 -1.91 1.14
N GLY A 350 8.13 -1.32 -0.05
CA GLY A 350 9.19 -1.35 -1.07
C GLY A 350 9.88 -0.01 -1.26
N ARG A 351 9.80 0.91 -0.29
CA ARG A 351 10.41 2.25 -0.34
C ARG A 351 11.81 2.23 0.24
N LEU A 352 12.57 3.30 0.01
CA LEU A 352 13.97 3.38 0.42
C LEU A 352 14.20 3.19 1.93
N GLU A 353 13.33 3.73 2.77
CA GLU A 353 13.37 3.57 4.23
C GLU A 353 13.19 2.10 4.65
N ASP A 354 12.27 1.40 3.99
CA ASP A 354 12.02 -0.03 4.22
C ASP A 354 13.26 -0.87 3.86
N LEU A 355 13.88 -0.55 2.72
CA LEU A 355 15.09 -1.22 2.26
C LEU A 355 16.28 -0.95 3.18
N ARG A 356 16.45 0.28 3.68
CA ARG A 356 17.49 0.61 4.67
C ARG A 356 17.30 -0.19 5.96
N ALA A 357 16.06 -0.22 6.49
CA ALA A 357 15.76 -0.96 7.71
C ALA A 357 16.05 -2.46 7.57
N ALA A 358 15.68 -3.07 6.47
CA ALA A 358 15.97 -4.48 6.18
C ALA A 358 17.48 -4.74 5.93
N ALA A 359 18.16 -3.85 5.19
CA ALA A 359 19.59 -3.97 4.89
C ALA A 359 20.46 -3.93 6.15
N GLU A 360 20.10 -3.09 7.13
CA GLU A 360 20.81 -3.02 8.41
C GLU A 360 20.76 -4.35 9.16
N VAL A 361 19.63 -5.05 9.10
CA VAL A 361 19.48 -6.36 9.74
C VAL A 361 20.35 -7.43 9.07
N VAL A 362 20.44 -7.44 7.75
CA VAL A 362 21.18 -8.49 7.00
C VAL A 362 22.66 -8.20 6.85
N ARG A 363 23.12 -7.01 7.20
CA ARG A 363 24.53 -6.61 7.08
C ARG A 363 25.44 -7.59 7.79
N GLY A 364 26.38 -8.20 7.03
CA GLY A 364 27.36 -9.17 7.54
C GLY A 364 26.78 -10.53 7.92
N ARG A 365 25.51 -10.79 7.62
CA ARG A 365 24.84 -12.08 7.86
C ARG A 365 24.54 -12.80 6.55
N LYS A 366 24.08 -14.03 6.66
CA LYS A 366 23.60 -14.87 5.55
C LYS A 366 22.20 -15.34 5.83
N ILE A 367 21.38 -15.46 4.79
CA ILE A 367 20.07 -16.10 4.91
C ILE A 367 20.22 -17.57 5.29
N SER A 368 19.22 -18.10 5.97
CA SER A 368 19.16 -19.50 6.37
C SER A 368 19.16 -20.42 5.13
N PRO A 369 19.94 -21.53 5.16
CA PRO A 369 19.90 -22.49 4.06
C PRO A 369 18.48 -22.97 3.77
N GLY A 370 18.09 -22.98 2.51
CA GLY A 370 16.75 -23.40 2.05
C GLY A 370 15.70 -22.27 1.99
N VAL A 371 15.98 -21.08 2.54
CA VAL A 371 15.12 -19.92 2.39
C VAL A 371 15.40 -19.21 1.08
N ARG A 372 14.36 -18.99 0.25
CA ARG A 372 14.42 -18.12 -0.92
C ARG A 372 14.01 -16.69 -0.51
N ALA A 373 14.87 -15.72 -0.64
CA ALA A 373 14.60 -14.36 -0.21
C ALA A 373 14.70 -13.36 -1.38
N LEU A 374 13.65 -12.56 -1.59
CA LEU A 374 13.54 -11.58 -2.65
C LEU A 374 13.41 -10.18 -2.08
N VAL A 375 14.13 -9.22 -2.69
CA VAL A 375 13.95 -7.79 -2.44
C VAL A 375 13.58 -7.11 -3.74
N VAL A 376 12.43 -6.43 -3.73
CA VAL A 376 11.85 -5.78 -4.91
C VAL A 376 11.60 -4.30 -4.58
N PRO A 377 12.45 -3.38 -5.05
CA PRO A 377 12.22 -1.95 -4.90
C PRO A 377 10.90 -1.50 -5.52
N GLY A 378 10.22 -0.54 -4.90
CA GLY A 378 8.90 -0.08 -5.35
C GLY A 378 8.93 0.75 -6.63
N SER A 379 10.09 1.29 -7.03
CA SER A 379 10.28 2.00 -8.30
C SER A 379 11.73 1.91 -8.78
N ALA A 380 11.96 2.22 -10.05
CA ALA A 380 13.31 2.26 -10.61
C ALA A 380 14.17 3.36 -9.94
N ARG A 381 13.58 4.48 -9.49
CA ARG A 381 14.29 5.49 -8.69
C ARG A 381 14.68 4.95 -7.32
N VAL A 382 13.77 4.30 -6.60
CA VAL A 382 14.10 3.67 -5.31
C VAL A 382 15.22 2.66 -5.48
N LYS A 383 15.19 1.87 -6.56
CA LYS A 383 16.28 0.94 -6.89
C LYS A 383 17.60 1.66 -7.07
N ALA A 384 17.62 2.70 -7.90
CA ALA A 384 18.84 3.48 -8.18
C ALA A 384 19.38 4.18 -6.92
N GLU A 385 18.50 4.74 -6.08
CA GLU A 385 18.87 5.36 -4.81
C GLU A 385 19.46 4.32 -3.84
N ALA A 386 18.83 3.16 -3.72
CA ALA A 386 19.31 2.06 -2.89
C ALA A 386 20.70 1.53 -3.35
N GLU A 387 20.90 1.40 -4.66
CA GLU A 387 22.18 1.01 -5.26
C GLU A 387 23.27 2.07 -5.05
N ALA A 388 22.92 3.36 -5.13
CA ALA A 388 23.84 4.44 -4.84
C ALA A 388 24.31 4.45 -3.37
N GLU A 389 23.45 3.98 -2.45
CA GLU A 389 23.79 3.76 -1.03
C GLU A 389 24.50 2.41 -0.76
N GLY A 390 24.58 1.53 -1.76
CA GLY A 390 25.17 0.20 -1.64
C GLY A 390 24.30 -0.82 -0.89
N LEU A 391 23.00 -0.56 -0.75
CA LEU A 391 22.07 -1.48 -0.06
C LEU A 391 21.92 -2.80 -0.81
N ASP A 392 21.98 -2.78 -2.13
CA ASP A 392 21.96 -3.95 -3.02
C ASP A 392 23.05 -4.97 -2.63
N ARG A 393 24.23 -4.48 -2.23
CA ARG A 393 25.36 -5.32 -1.82
C ARG A 393 25.07 -6.05 -0.52
N TYR A 394 24.47 -5.38 0.47
CA TYR A 394 24.12 -6.05 1.73
C TYR A 394 23.12 -7.19 1.49
N PHE A 395 22.15 -6.99 0.61
CA PHE A 395 21.17 -8.02 0.27
C PHE A 395 21.79 -9.17 -0.54
N THR A 396 22.56 -8.86 -1.59
CA THR A 396 23.18 -9.89 -2.44
C THR A 396 24.27 -10.66 -1.67
N ASP A 397 25.05 -9.98 -0.84
CA ASP A 397 26.02 -10.64 0.04
C ASP A 397 25.34 -11.55 1.05
N ALA A 398 24.17 -11.19 1.56
CA ALA A 398 23.39 -12.04 2.45
C ALA A 398 22.76 -13.24 1.73
N GLY A 399 22.59 -13.19 0.40
CA GLY A 399 22.01 -14.24 -0.42
C GLY A 399 20.58 -13.94 -0.89
N PHE A 400 20.10 -12.71 -0.74
CA PHE A 400 18.84 -12.28 -1.32
C PHE A 400 18.97 -12.08 -2.84
N GLU A 401 17.87 -12.31 -3.53
CA GLU A 401 17.70 -11.93 -4.93
C GLU A 401 17.33 -10.44 -5.02
N TRP A 402 18.24 -9.61 -5.51
CA TRP A 402 18.00 -8.21 -5.78
C TRP A 402 17.30 -8.05 -7.12
N ARG A 403 16.05 -7.57 -7.10
CA ARG A 403 15.14 -7.57 -8.24
C ARG A 403 14.99 -6.17 -8.85
N SER A 404 14.37 -6.08 -10.01
CA SER A 404 13.88 -4.83 -10.60
C SER A 404 12.51 -4.45 -10.03
N ALA A 405 12.15 -3.17 -10.20
CA ALA A 405 10.93 -2.60 -9.63
C ALA A 405 9.65 -3.19 -10.23
N GLY A 406 8.67 -3.47 -9.38
CA GLY A 406 7.35 -3.97 -9.74
C GLY A 406 6.58 -4.51 -8.54
N CYS A 407 5.34 -4.95 -8.75
CA CYS A 407 4.51 -5.54 -7.70
C CYS A 407 4.97 -6.95 -7.28
N SER A 408 5.54 -7.74 -8.19
CA SER A 408 6.15 -9.04 -7.90
C SER A 408 5.23 -9.95 -7.07
N MET A 409 5.75 -10.60 -6.02
CA MET A 409 4.99 -11.48 -5.14
C MET A 409 3.83 -10.79 -4.39
N CYS A 410 3.71 -9.46 -4.40
CA CYS A 410 2.56 -8.81 -3.76
C CYS A 410 1.23 -9.28 -4.37
N LEU A 411 1.19 -9.55 -5.68
CA LEU A 411 0.04 -10.07 -6.40
C LEU A 411 0.34 -11.39 -7.15
N GLY A 412 1.61 -11.63 -7.49
CA GLY A 412 2.04 -12.85 -8.17
C GLY A 412 1.62 -12.95 -9.64
N MET A 413 1.41 -11.82 -10.33
CA MET A 413 1.00 -11.81 -11.75
C MET A 413 2.17 -11.96 -12.73
N ASN A 414 3.39 -11.72 -12.28
CA ASN A 414 4.59 -11.74 -13.11
C ASN A 414 5.42 -13.04 -13.01
N GLY A 415 4.88 -14.09 -12.38
CA GLY A 415 5.59 -15.37 -12.17
C GLY A 415 6.44 -15.44 -10.90
N ASP A 416 6.59 -14.34 -10.14
CA ASP A 416 7.18 -14.37 -8.80
C ASP A 416 6.13 -14.88 -7.80
N ILE A 417 6.06 -16.20 -7.62
CA ILE A 417 5.04 -16.86 -6.80
C ILE A 417 5.66 -17.87 -5.85
N LEU A 418 4.88 -18.26 -4.83
CA LEU A 418 5.13 -19.41 -3.99
C LEU A 418 4.65 -20.70 -4.67
N ALA A 419 5.37 -21.78 -4.48
CA ALA A 419 4.87 -23.10 -4.80
C ALA A 419 3.77 -23.53 -3.78
N PRO A 420 2.87 -24.46 -4.17
CA PRO A 420 1.85 -24.96 -3.27
C PRO A 420 2.44 -25.52 -1.97
N GLY A 421 1.96 -25.01 -0.84
CA GLY A 421 2.43 -25.40 0.49
C GLY A 421 3.60 -24.60 1.02
N GLU A 422 4.34 -23.84 0.19
CA GLU A 422 5.39 -22.94 0.66
C GLU A 422 4.83 -21.83 1.57
N ARG A 423 5.61 -21.45 2.56
CA ARG A 423 5.30 -20.45 3.55
C ARG A 423 6.23 -19.24 3.40
N SER A 424 5.68 -18.04 3.39
CA SER A 424 6.48 -16.82 3.30
C SER A 424 6.26 -15.87 4.48
N ALA A 425 7.34 -15.20 4.90
CA ALA A 425 7.28 -13.93 5.61
C ALA A 425 7.34 -12.80 4.57
N SER A 426 6.33 -11.90 4.59
CA SER A 426 6.12 -10.94 3.51
C SER A 426 5.80 -9.55 4.03
N THR A 427 6.37 -8.53 3.40
CA THR A 427 6.03 -7.13 3.66
C THR A 427 4.87 -6.61 2.81
N SER A 428 4.21 -7.48 2.04
CA SER A 428 3.01 -7.11 1.28
C SER A 428 1.84 -6.68 2.20
N ASN A 429 0.74 -6.27 1.60
CA ASN A 429 -0.42 -5.73 2.32
C ASN A 429 -1.53 -6.77 2.58
N ARG A 430 -1.58 -7.84 1.78
CA ARG A 430 -2.62 -8.87 1.82
C ARG A 430 -2.03 -10.26 1.88
N ASN A 431 -2.74 -11.16 2.57
CA ASN A 431 -2.34 -12.57 2.75
C ASN A 431 -3.52 -13.54 2.62
N PHE A 432 -4.56 -13.19 1.85
CA PHE A 432 -5.65 -14.14 1.60
C PHE A 432 -5.15 -15.37 0.82
N GLU A 433 -5.93 -16.43 0.86
CA GLU A 433 -5.62 -17.71 0.24
C GLU A 433 -5.20 -17.57 -1.24
N GLY A 434 -4.03 -18.06 -1.58
CA GLY A 434 -3.48 -17.99 -2.95
C GLY A 434 -2.93 -16.64 -3.39
N ARG A 435 -2.87 -15.61 -2.53
CA ARG A 435 -2.41 -14.26 -2.89
C ARG A 435 -1.02 -14.24 -3.52
N GLN A 436 -0.09 -15.01 -2.99
CA GLN A 436 1.29 -15.12 -3.49
C GLN A 436 1.53 -16.40 -4.29
N GLY A 437 0.51 -16.99 -4.84
CA GLY A 437 0.54 -18.25 -5.60
C GLY A 437 -0.45 -19.28 -5.06
N PRO A 438 -1.00 -20.15 -5.91
CA PRO A 438 -1.96 -21.18 -5.50
C PRO A 438 -1.42 -22.07 -4.37
N GLY A 439 -2.11 -22.13 -3.23
CA GLY A 439 -1.69 -22.90 -2.07
C GLY A 439 -0.52 -22.30 -1.27
N GLY A 440 -0.02 -21.13 -1.63
CA GLY A 440 1.01 -20.39 -0.89
C GLY A 440 0.47 -19.83 0.43
N ARG A 441 1.27 -19.88 1.48
CA ARG A 441 0.93 -19.47 2.86
C ARG A 441 1.71 -18.22 3.24
N THR A 442 1.03 -17.08 3.33
CA THR A 442 1.68 -15.79 3.53
C THR A 442 1.43 -15.25 4.93
N HIS A 443 2.50 -14.89 5.62
CA HIS A 443 2.47 -14.15 6.89
C HIS A 443 2.96 -12.71 6.64
N LEU A 444 2.17 -11.72 7.05
CA LEU A 444 2.54 -10.32 6.97
C LEU A 444 3.39 -9.92 8.17
N VAL A 445 4.50 -9.25 7.89
CA VAL A 445 5.46 -8.75 8.87
C VAL A 445 6.05 -7.41 8.43
N SER A 446 6.76 -6.73 9.33
CA SER A 446 7.55 -5.54 9.00
C SER A 446 8.83 -5.90 8.23
N PRO A 447 9.46 -4.94 7.50
CA PRO A 447 10.69 -5.18 6.74
C PRO A 447 11.84 -5.74 7.60
N ALA A 448 12.02 -5.21 8.80
CA ALA A 448 13.08 -5.66 9.71
C ALA A 448 12.84 -7.09 10.21
N VAL A 449 11.59 -7.43 10.54
CA VAL A 449 11.19 -8.80 10.93
C VAL A 449 11.33 -9.76 9.73
N ALA A 450 10.95 -9.35 8.51
CA ALA A 450 11.15 -10.17 7.32
C ALA A 450 12.64 -10.48 7.09
N ALA A 451 13.50 -9.47 7.19
CA ALA A 451 14.95 -9.62 7.06
C ALA A 451 15.54 -10.55 8.13
N ALA A 452 15.14 -10.39 9.39
CA ALA A 452 15.57 -11.25 10.49
C ALA A 452 15.09 -12.70 10.29
N THR A 453 13.85 -12.88 9.87
CA THR A 453 13.26 -14.18 9.54
C THR A 453 14.02 -14.88 8.40
N ALA A 454 14.50 -14.13 7.39
CA ALA A 454 15.31 -14.71 6.32
C ALA A 454 16.64 -15.26 6.85
N VAL A 455 17.26 -14.57 7.78
CA VAL A 455 18.54 -15.00 8.41
C VAL A 455 18.32 -16.23 9.31
N ALA A 456 17.27 -16.23 10.12
CA ALA A 456 17.01 -17.33 11.08
C ALA A 456 16.34 -18.55 10.44
N GLY A 457 15.55 -18.37 9.36
CA GLY A 457 14.71 -19.43 8.77
C GLY A 457 13.37 -19.65 9.49
N HIS A 458 13.10 -18.89 10.54
CA HIS A 458 11.86 -18.88 11.30
C HIS A 458 11.57 -17.45 11.81
N PHE A 459 10.34 -17.18 12.27
CA PHE A 459 10.00 -15.83 12.75
C PHE A 459 10.87 -15.44 13.94
N THR A 460 11.58 -14.31 13.80
CA THR A 460 12.47 -13.78 14.84
C THR A 460 12.57 -12.26 14.75
N LEU A 461 13.03 -11.61 15.82
CA LEU A 461 13.30 -10.18 15.86
C LEU A 461 14.76 -9.90 15.48
N PRO A 462 15.06 -8.70 14.93
CA PRO A 462 16.43 -8.29 14.67
C PRO A 462 17.35 -8.36 15.88
N GLY A 463 16.83 -8.05 17.08
CA GLY A 463 17.57 -8.06 18.33
C GLY A 463 17.96 -9.46 18.83
N ASP A 464 17.37 -10.51 18.27
CA ASP A 464 17.60 -11.91 18.67
C ASP A 464 18.60 -12.64 17.75
N LEU A 465 19.16 -11.95 16.74
CA LEU A 465 20.18 -12.49 15.81
C LEU A 465 21.62 -12.37 16.41
#